data_d37e21b16ac21b5e9d663767ba48e7be
#
_entry.id   d37e21b16ac21b5e9d663767ba48e7be
#
_cell.length_a   1.000
_cell.length_b   1.000
_cell.length_c   1.000
_cell.angle_alpha   90.00
_cell.angle_beta   90.00
_cell.angle_gamma   90.00
#
_symmetry.space_group_name_H-M   'P 1'
#
loop_
_entity.id
_entity.type
_entity.pdbx_description
1 polymer ?
#
loop_
_entity_poly.entity_id
_entity_poly.type
_entity_poly.pdbx_seq_one_letter_code
_entity_poly.pdbx_strand_id
1 'polypeptide(L)'
;ALGLVCWLLDRDLKVAETLLREKFARKPAVAEANVKVLEAGYNFGSNVHASIEHTYHIETSEPKRPGKYMDINGNKATAYGFIAAAEKAGLRLYLGSYPITPATDVLHELAKHKSLGVATVQCEDEIAGCASAIGAAFAGALAVTSTSGPGVCLKSEAMNLAVMTELPLVVLNVQRGGPSTGLPTKSEQADLLQALYGRNGESPMPVLAASSPVDCFYMAYEAARMALEHMTPVVLLTDAFIANGSGAFRIPNISD
;
A
#
# COMPACT_ATOMS: atom_id res chain seq x y z
N ALA A 1 -7.13 -16.16 -20.09
CA ALA A 1 -6.74 -16.51 -18.72
C ALA A 1 -7.88 -16.30 -17.71
N LEU A 2 -8.45 -15.08 -17.56
CA LEU A 2 -9.47 -14.79 -16.53
C LEU A 2 -10.69 -15.72 -16.61
N GLY A 3 -11.24 -15.98 -17.81
CA GLY A 3 -12.37 -16.88 -17.97
C GLY A 3 -12.07 -18.31 -17.52
N LEU A 4 -10.86 -18.82 -17.80
CA LEU A 4 -10.42 -20.12 -17.32
C LEU A 4 -10.32 -20.16 -15.79
N VAL A 5 -9.83 -19.08 -15.16
CA VAL A 5 -9.78 -18.96 -13.70
C VAL A 5 -11.18 -18.95 -13.10
N CYS A 6 -12.13 -18.21 -13.70
CA CYS A 6 -13.53 -18.22 -13.27
C CYS A 6 -14.11 -19.63 -13.32
N TRP A 7 -13.86 -20.38 -14.41
CA TRP A 7 -14.31 -21.76 -14.52
C TRP A 7 -13.65 -22.67 -13.46
N LEU A 8 -12.33 -22.57 -13.29
CA LEU A 8 -11.58 -23.40 -12.33
C LEU A 8 -12.03 -23.18 -10.88
N LEU A 9 -12.43 -21.96 -10.52
CA LEU A 9 -12.85 -21.56 -9.18
C LEU A 9 -14.37 -21.46 -9.02
N ASP A 10 -15.13 -22.00 -9.95
CA ASP A 10 -16.60 -21.98 -9.95
C ASP A 10 -17.19 -20.59 -9.71
N ARG A 11 -16.70 -19.60 -10.48
CA ARG A 11 -17.13 -18.19 -10.39
C ARG A 11 -18.07 -17.82 -11.52
N ASP A 12 -19.18 -17.13 -11.18
CA ASP A 12 -20.10 -16.58 -12.16
C ASP A 12 -19.40 -15.53 -13.04
N LEU A 13 -19.46 -15.73 -14.36
CA LEU A 13 -18.90 -14.79 -15.33
C LEU A 13 -19.57 -13.42 -15.32
N LYS A 14 -20.84 -13.31 -14.90
CA LYS A 14 -21.59 -12.05 -14.91
C LYS A 14 -20.90 -10.92 -14.17
N VAL A 15 -20.25 -11.23 -13.05
CA VAL A 15 -19.49 -10.21 -12.28
C VAL A 15 -18.32 -9.67 -13.10
N ALA A 16 -17.54 -10.56 -13.73
CA ALA A 16 -16.41 -10.17 -14.57
C ALA A 16 -16.85 -9.45 -15.84
N GLU A 17 -17.96 -9.87 -16.46
CA GLU A 17 -18.55 -9.19 -17.63
C GLU A 17 -18.98 -7.76 -17.28
N THR A 18 -19.69 -7.58 -16.17
CA THR A 18 -20.14 -6.26 -15.70
C THR A 18 -18.94 -5.34 -15.49
N LEU A 19 -17.91 -5.81 -14.77
CA LEU A 19 -16.69 -5.03 -14.54
C LEU A 19 -15.98 -4.64 -15.85
N LEU A 20 -15.92 -5.56 -16.84
CA LEU A 20 -15.32 -5.26 -18.12
C LEU A 20 -16.13 -4.20 -18.90
N ARG A 21 -17.45 -4.31 -18.90
CA ARG A 21 -18.33 -3.33 -19.54
C ARG A 21 -18.22 -1.95 -18.89
N GLU A 22 -18.21 -1.88 -17.58
CA GLU A 22 -18.01 -0.62 -16.84
C GLU A 22 -16.63 -0.02 -17.09
N LYS A 23 -15.56 -0.81 -17.00
CA LYS A 23 -14.18 -0.37 -17.22
C LYS A 23 -13.96 0.20 -18.62
N PHE A 24 -14.57 -0.39 -19.63
CA PHE A 24 -14.45 0.02 -21.02
C PHE A 24 -15.71 0.72 -21.56
N ALA A 25 -16.55 1.31 -20.70
CA ALA A 25 -17.80 1.96 -21.09
C ALA A 25 -17.62 3.02 -22.20
N ARG A 26 -16.47 3.73 -22.23
CA ARG A 26 -16.14 4.71 -23.30
C ARG A 26 -15.67 4.05 -24.61
N LYS A 27 -15.49 2.75 -24.67
CA LYS A 27 -14.99 1.98 -25.83
C LYS A 27 -15.77 0.67 -25.97
N PRO A 28 -17.05 0.70 -26.39
CA PRO A 28 -17.92 -0.48 -26.40
C PRO A 28 -17.36 -1.67 -27.19
N ALA A 29 -16.73 -1.44 -28.33
CA ALA A 29 -16.11 -2.51 -29.12
C ALA A 29 -14.99 -3.23 -28.36
N VAL A 30 -14.23 -2.51 -27.53
CA VAL A 30 -13.18 -3.10 -26.68
C VAL A 30 -13.83 -3.90 -25.52
N ALA A 31 -14.92 -3.39 -24.94
CA ALA A 31 -15.67 -4.11 -23.93
C ALA A 31 -16.17 -5.47 -24.47
N GLU A 32 -16.84 -5.46 -25.62
CA GLU A 32 -17.35 -6.69 -26.25
C GLU A 32 -16.25 -7.67 -26.63
N ALA A 33 -15.12 -7.20 -27.16
CA ALA A 33 -13.98 -8.07 -27.45
C ALA A 33 -13.42 -8.74 -26.19
N ASN A 34 -13.34 -8.01 -25.07
CA ASN A 34 -12.87 -8.57 -23.80
C ASN A 34 -13.86 -9.58 -23.20
N VAL A 35 -15.17 -9.33 -23.32
CA VAL A 35 -16.21 -10.28 -22.88
C VAL A 35 -16.12 -11.57 -23.69
N LYS A 36 -16.01 -11.50 -25.03
CA LYS A 36 -15.83 -12.70 -25.86
C LYS A 36 -14.57 -13.51 -25.47
N VAL A 37 -13.46 -12.85 -25.17
CA VAL A 37 -12.23 -13.52 -24.70
C VAL A 37 -12.44 -14.15 -23.31
N LEU A 38 -13.19 -13.49 -22.43
CA LEU A 38 -13.57 -14.03 -21.13
C LEU A 38 -14.39 -15.31 -21.29
N GLU A 39 -15.45 -15.29 -22.10
CA GLU A 39 -16.32 -16.44 -22.40
C GLU A 39 -15.54 -17.58 -23.07
N ALA A 40 -14.69 -17.26 -24.04
CA ALA A 40 -13.84 -18.26 -24.69
C ALA A 40 -12.90 -18.95 -23.70
N GLY A 41 -12.33 -18.23 -22.74
CA GLY A 41 -11.51 -18.82 -21.70
C GLY A 41 -12.28 -19.73 -20.74
N TYR A 42 -13.50 -19.38 -20.39
CA TYR A 42 -14.38 -20.21 -19.59
C TYR A 42 -14.78 -21.51 -20.33
N ASN A 43 -15.22 -21.35 -21.58
CA ASN A 43 -15.60 -22.49 -22.43
C ASN A 43 -14.41 -23.43 -22.71
N PHE A 44 -13.21 -22.89 -22.81
CA PHE A 44 -11.99 -23.70 -22.90
C PHE A 44 -11.84 -24.60 -21.67
N GLY A 45 -12.02 -24.07 -20.45
CA GLY A 45 -12.02 -24.84 -19.21
C GLY A 45 -13.05 -25.99 -19.24
N SER A 46 -14.28 -25.66 -19.64
CA SER A 46 -15.36 -26.67 -19.77
C SER A 46 -15.01 -27.79 -20.77
N ASN A 47 -14.35 -27.44 -21.89
CA ASN A 47 -13.99 -28.40 -22.93
C ASN A 47 -12.82 -29.31 -22.51
N VAL A 48 -11.90 -28.84 -21.67
CA VAL A 48 -10.76 -29.62 -21.19
C VAL A 48 -11.00 -30.26 -19.82
N HIS A 49 -12.20 -30.18 -19.31
CA HIS A 49 -12.59 -30.70 -17.98
C HIS A 49 -12.18 -32.17 -17.76
N ALA A 50 -12.27 -33.03 -18.78
CA ALA A 50 -11.86 -34.42 -18.68
C ALA A 50 -10.35 -34.62 -18.41
N SER A 51 -9.53 -33.58 -18.65
CA SER A 51 -8.08 -33.57 -18.41
C SER A 51 -7.65 -32.89 -17.12
N ILE A 52 -8.64 -32.33 -16.36
CA ILE A 52 -8.39 -31.62 -15.10
C ILE A 52 -9.06 -32.42 -13.98
N GLU A 53 -8.24 -32.93 -13.06
CA GLU A 53 -8.72 -33.81 -12.00
C GLU A 53 -9.62 -33.09 -10.99
N HIS A 54 -9.42 -31.79 -10.78
CA HIS A 54 -10.11 -31.02 -9.75
C HIS A 54 -10.49 -29.61 -10.19
N THR A 55 -11.72 -29.19 -9.86
CA THR A 55 -12.15 -27.79 -9.82
C THR A 55 -12.34 -27.38 -8.36
N TYR A 56 -12.29 -26.09 -8.07
CA TYR A 56 -12.38 -25.57 -6.72
C TYR A 56 -13.66 -24.75 -6.56
N HIS A 57 -14.42 -25.01 -5.52
CA HIS A 57 -15.51 -24.15 -5.09
C HIS A 57 -15.04 -23.31 -3.89
N ILE A 58 -15.08 -21.98 -3.99
CA ILE A 58 -14.74 -21.10 -2.89
C ILE A 58 -16.04 -20.65 -2.22
N GLU A 59 -16.31 -21.23 -1.07
CA GLU A 59 -17.48 -20.86 -0.27
C GLU A 59 -17.37 -19.42 0.27
N THR A 60 -18.53 -18.80 0.47
CA THR A 60 -18.57 -17.52 1.21
C THR A 60 -18.36 -17.80 2.68
N SER A 61 -17.35 -17.16 3.29
CA SER A 61 -17.10 -17.30 4.73
C SER A 61 -18.30 -16.80 5.54
N GLU A 62 -18.75 -17.62 6.49
CA GLU A 62 -19.74 -17.27 7.51
C GLU A 62 -19.10 -17.33 8.90
N PRO A 63 -19.53 -16.49 9.86
CA PRO A 63 -20.52 -15.45 9.76
C PRO A 63 -19.96 -14.16 9.14
N LYS A 64 -20.70 -13.53 8.27
CA LYS A 64 -20.37 -12.20 7.74
C LYS A 64 -20.58 -11.14 8.83
N ARG A 65 -19.55 -10.39 9.17
CA ARG A 65 -19.71 -9.24 10.06
C ARG A 65 -20.50 -8.15 9.33
N PRO A 66 -21.56 -7.59 9.93
CA PRO A 66 -22.29 -6.47 9.32
C PRO A 66 -21.37 -5.27 9.08
N GLY A 67 -21.60 -4.54 7.99
CA GLY A 67 -20.83 -3.34 7.67
C GLY A 67 -20.73 -3.09 6.17
N LYS A 68 -20.14 -1.95 5.82
CA LYS A 68 -19.74 -1.65 4.45
C LYS A 68 -18.31 -2.13 4.25
N TYR A 69 -18.06 -2.82 3.15
CA TYR A 69 -16.75 -3.37 2.81
C TYR A 69 -16.30 -2.86 1.45
N MET A 70 -15.00 -2.72 1.30
CA MET A 70 -14.36 -2.53 0.00
C MET A 70 -13.17 -3.48 -0.12
N ASP A 71 -12.85 -3.87 -1.35
CA ASP A 71 -11.59 -4.53 -1.63
C ASP A 71 -10.46 -3.48 -1.66
N ILE A 72 -9.39 -3.72 -0.91
CA ILE A 72 -8.29 -2.77 -0.77
C ILE A 72 -6.94 -3.49 -0.78
N ASN A 73 -5.96 -2.97 -1.50
CA ASN A 73 -4.59 -3.43 -1.38
C ASN A 73 -3.83 -2.65 -0.29
N GLY A 74 -2.71 -3.20 0.18
CA GLY A 74 -1.98 -2.62 1.29
C GLY A 74 -1.44 -1.21 1.02
N ASN A 75 -0.96 -0.91 -0.18
CA ASN A 75 -0.49 0.44 -0.51
C ASN A 75 -1.62 1.48 -0.44
N LYS A 76 -2.79 1.13 -0.93
CA LYS A 76 -3.97 2.00 -0.85
C LYS A 76 -4.47 2.14 0.59
N ALA A 77 -4.47 1.04 1.35
CA ALA A 77 -4.83 1.04 2.76
C ALA A 77 -3.87 1.94 3.58
N THR A 78 -2.56 1.84 3.33
CA THR A 78 -1.54 2.71 3.93
C THR A 78 -1.81 4.20 3.63
N ALA A 79 -2.09 4.53 2.37
CA ALA A 79 -2.41 5.91 1.98
C ALA A 79 -3.64 6.44 2.72
N TYR A 80 -4.68 5.63 2.83
CA TYR A 80 -5.91 6.01 3.55
C TYR A 80 -5.69 6.13 5.06
N GLY A 81 -4.83 5.28 5.66
CA GLY A 81 -4.45 5.39 7.06
C GLY A 81 -3.76 6.73 7.37
N PHE A 82 -2.85 7.19 6.51
CA PHE A 82 -2.22 8.50 6.64
C PHE A 82 -3.20 9.66 6.47
N ILE A 83 -4.12 9.57 5.50
CA ILE A 83 -5.16 10.60 5.33
C ILE A 83 -6.04 10.67 6.59
N ALA A 84 -6.47 9.53 7.12
CA ALA A 84 -7.30 9.48 8.33
C ALA A 84 -6.57 10.06 9.55
N ALA A 85 -5.27 9.77 9.69
CA ALA A 85 -4.45 10.33 10.77
C ALA A 85 -4.29 11.85 10.64
N ALA A 86 -4.04 12.36 9.45
CA ALA A 86 -3.92 13.80 9.19
C ALA A 86 -5.23 14.53 9.47
N GLU A 87 -6.35 13.98 9.01
CA GLU A 87 -7.70 14.51 9.26
C GLU A 87 -8.01 14.56 10.76
N LYS A 88 -7.73 13.46 11.48
CA LYS A 88 -7.96 13.39 12.94
C LYS A 88 -7.08 14.37 13.72
N ALA A 89 -5.85 14.60 13.26
CA ALA A 89 -4.94 15.56 13.88
C ALA A 89 -5.19 17.01 13.46
N GLY A 90 -6.05 17.27 12.48
CA GLY A 90 -6.26 18.60 11.91
C GLY A 90 -5.03 19.17 11.20
N LEU A 91 -4.18 18.31 10.64
CA LEU A 91 -2.94 18.66 9.98
C LEU A 91 -3.01 18.42 8.47
N ARG A 92 -2.20 19.16 7.71
CA ARG A 92 -1.97 18.82 6.29
C ARG A 92 -1.07 17.59 6.20
N LEU A 93 -1.40 16.66 5.30
CA LEU A 93 -0.55 15.52 5.00
C LEU A 93 0.47 15.88 3.92
N TYR A 94 1.74 15.63 4.19
CA TYR A 94 2.82 15.81 3.23
C TYR A 94 3.53 14.48 2.96
N LEU A 95 3.67 14.10 1.69
CA LEU A 95 4.51 12.99 1.26
C LEU A 95 5.67 13.50 0.43
N GLY A 96 6.90 13.37 0.95
CA GLY A 96 8.15 13.53 0.19
C GLY A 96 8.70 12.17 -0.22
N SER A 97 8.71 11.89 -1.53
CA SER A 97 9.10 10.57 -2.02
C SER A 97 9.68 10.64 -3.43
N TYR A 98 10.12 9.52 -3.94
CA TYR A 98 10.52 9.35 -5.33
C TYR A 98 10.00 7.99 -5.83
N PRO A 99 9.94 7.76 -7.17
CA PRO A 99 9.43 6.50 -7.72
C PRO A 99 10.33 5.31 -7.37
N ILE A 100 9.81 4.36 -6.62
CA ILE A 100 10.49 3.10 -6.27
C ILE A 100 9.47 1.97 -6.09
N THR A 101 9.67 0.87 -6.78
CA THR A 101 8.85 -0.35 -6.62
C THR A 101 9.17 -1.04 -5.29
N PRO A 102 8.15 -1.44 -4.48
CA PRO A 102 6.72 -1.35 -4.73
C PRO A 102 6.02 -0.14 -4.06
N ALA A 103 6.75 0.82 -3.52
CA ALA A 103 6.21 1.96 -2.73
C ALA A 103 5.54 3.06 -3.57
N THR A 104 5.79 3.12 -4.89
CA THR A 104 5.28 4.18 -5.78
C THR A 104 3.76 4.30 -5.76
N ASP A 105 3.04 3.21 -5.56
CA ASP A 105 1.57 3.22 -5.58
C ASP A 105 0.97 4.02 -4.41
N VAL A 106 1.68 4.15 -3.28
CA VAL A 106 1.29 5.05 -2.19
C VAL A 106 1.34 6.51 -2.64
N LEU A 107 2.41 6.91 -3.35
CA LEU A 107 2.54 8.25 -3.93
C LEU A 107 1.40 8.52 -4.94
N HIS A 108 1.14 7.56 -5.84
CA HIS A 108 0.07 7.68 -6.83
C HIS A 108 -1.32 7.76 -6.18
N GLU A 109 -1.56 7.02 -5.11
CA GLU A 109 -2.86 7.07 -4.42
C GLU A 109 -3.02 8.41 -3.70
N LEU A 110 -2.04 8.85 -2.91
CA LEU A 110 -2.09 10.12 -2.20
C LEU A 110 -2.26 11.32 -3.13
N ALA A 111 -1.63 11.29 -4.31
CA ALA A 111 -1.75 12.36 -5.31
C ALA A 111 -3.18 12.60 -5.83
N LYS A 112 -4.08 11.64 -5.67
CA LYS A 112 -5.50 11.76 -6.04
C LYS A 112 -6.31 12.58 -5.03
N HIS A 113 -5.80 12.77 -3.81
CA HIS A 113 -6.53 13.32 -2.66
C HIS A 113 -6.12 14.76 -2.28
N LYS A 114 -5.73 15.57 -3.27
CA LYS A 114 -5.33 16.98 -3.05
C LYS A 114 -6.42 17.81 -2.38
N SER A 115 -7.68 17.52 -2.65
CA SER A 115 -8.83 18.21 -2.04
C SER A 115 -8.96 17.98 -0.52
N LEU A 116 -8.30 16.94 0.01
CA LEU A 116 -8.23 16.64 1.44
C LEU A 116 -6.97 17.23 2.11
N GLY A 117 -6.33 18.23 1.51
CA GLY A 117 -5.13 18.84 2.06
C GLY A 117 -3.85 18.00 1.90
N VAL A 118 -3.86 16.99 1.03
CA VAL A 118 -2.71 16.13 0.76
C VAL A 118 -1.77 16.81 -0.22
N ALA A 119 -0.51 17.00 0.18
CA ALA A 119 0.58 17.48 -0.66
C ALA A 119 1.55 16.32 -0.96
N THR A 120 1.77 16.04 -2.24
CA THR A 120 2.74 15.03 -2.68
C THR A 120 3.84 15.70 -3.48
N VAL A 121 5.09 15.46 -3.11
CA VAL A 121 6.26 15.96 -3.81
C VAL A 121 7.11 14.78 -4.27
N GLN A 122 7.28 14.68 -5.58
CA GLN A 122 8.21 13.74 -6.17
C GLN A 122 9.58 14.42 -6.28
N CYS A 123 10.54 13.87 -5.56
CA CYS A 123 11.92 14.33 -5.56
C CYS A 123 12.78 13.51 -6.53
N GLU A 124 14.02 13.91 -6.71
CA GLU A 124 14.97 13.22 -7.61
C GLU A 124 15.50 11.90 -7.04
N ASP A 125 15.60 11.81 -5.68
CA ASP A 125 16.10 10.64 -4.98
C ASP A 125 15.53 10.50 -3.56
N GLU A 126 15.97 9.47 -2.85
CA GLU A 126 15.57 9.14 -1.49
C GLU A 126 15.96 10.19 -0.48
N ILE A 127 17.13 10.80 -0.62
CA ILE A 127 17.69 11.78 0.32
C ILE A 127 16.84 13.04 0.23
N ALA A 128 16.63 13.55 -0.97
CA ALA A 128 15.78 14.72 -1.21
C ALA A 128 14.35 14.50 -0.74
N GLY A 129 13.77 13.30 -1.00
CA GLY A 129 12.44 12.94 -0.53
C GLY A 129 12.30 12.96 1.00
N CYS A 130 13.28 12.40 1.72
CA CYS A 130 13.29 12.41 3.17
C CYS A 130 13.53 13.81 3.75
N ALA A 131 14.51 14.53 3.22
CA ALA A 131 14.83 15.89 3.67
C ALA A 131 13.66 16.86 3.47
N SER A 132 12.93 16.75 2.34
CA SER A 132 11.75 17.56 2.10
C SER A 132 10.60 17.25 3.09
N ALA A 133 10.45 15.98 3.48
CA ALA A 133 9.48 15.58 4.50
C ALA A 133 9.86 16.12 5.89
N ILE A 134 11.15 16.13 6.26
CA ILE A 134 11.64 16.76 7.50
C ILE A 134 11.31 18.26 7.50
N GLY A 135 11.56 18.96 6.39
CA GLY A 135 11.17 20.38 6.25
C GLY A 135 9.66 20.60 6.40
N ALA A 136 8.84 19.70 5.88
CA ALA A 136 7.39 19.76 6.03
C ALA A 136 6.94 19.50 7.49
N ALA A 137 7.59 18.56 8.19
CA ALA A 137 7.35 18.33 9.62
C ALA A 137 7.69 19.58 10.45
N PHE A 138 8.83 20.20 10.18
CA PHE A 138 9.24 21.46 10.82
C PHE A 138 8.21 22.59 10.58
N ALA A 139 7.57 22.60 9.42
CA ALA A 139 6.51 23.53 9.06
C ALA A 139 5.11 23.16 9.61
N GLY A 140 4.99 22.11 10.42
CA GLY A 140 3.75 21.69 11.10
C GLY A 140 2.84 20.78 10.29
N ALA A 141 3.34 20.06 9.29
CA ALA A 141 2.59 19.03 8.57
C ALA A 141 2.77 17.64 9.19
N LEU A 142 1.79 16.75 9.05
CA LEU A 142 2.04 15.32 9.18
C LEU A 142 2.90 14.89 7.99
N ALA A 143 4.17 14.60 8.24
CA ALA A 143 5.14 14.30 7.21
C ALA A 143 5.40 12.80 7.08
N VAL A 144 5.41 12.34 5.83
CA VAL A 144 5.66 10.95 5.47
C VAL A 144 6.71 10.91 4.35
N THR A 145 7.59 9.94 4.38
CA THR A 145 8.44 9.57 3.25
C THR A 145 8.28 8.08 2.97
N SER A 146 8.15 7.71 1.69
CA SER A 146 8.00 6.29 1.31
C SER A 146 9.21 5.82 0.53
N THR A 147 9.57 4.55 0.72
CA THR A 147 10.70 3.92 0.06
C THR A 147 10.60 2.38 0.11
N SER A 148 11.66 1.71 -0.29
CA SER A 148 11.92 0.28 -0.14
C SER A 148 13.30 0.09 0.48
N GLY A 149 13.70 -1.14 0.81
CA GLY A 149 14.92 -1.46 1.55
C GLY A 149 16.19 -0.69 1.17
N PRO A 150 16.60 -0.65 -0.11
CA PRO A 150 17.78 0.10 -0.51
C PRO A 150 17.68 1.61 -0.24
N GLY A 151 16.46 2.17 -0.36
CA GLY A 151 16.26 3.59 -0.08
C GLY A 151 16.28 3.93 1.42
N VAL A 152 15.96 2.99 2.32
CA VAL A 152 16.15 3.18 3.77
C VAL A 152 17.61 3.40 4.09
N CYS A 153 18.53 2.68 3.46
CA CYS A 153 19.97 2.88 3.61
C CYS A 153 20.38 4.33 3.27
N LEU A 154 19.85 4.87 2.17
CA LEU A 154 20.17 6.23 1.71
C LEU A 154 19.54 7.31 2.60
N LYS A 155 18.45 7.02 3.30
CA LYS A 155 17.76 7.94 4.21
C LYS A 155 18.33 7.95 5.64
N SER A 156 19.27 7.07 5.98
CA SER A 156 19.72 6.85 7.35
C SER A 156 20.18 8.12 8.05
N GLU A 157 20.94 8.99 7.39
CA GLU A 157 21.40 10.25 7.95
C GLU A 157 20.25 11.24 8.19
N ALA A 158 19.36 11.37 7.21
CA ALA A 158 18.20 12.26 7.34
C ALA A 158 17.24 11.78 8.46
N MET A 159 17.07 10.47 8.64
CA MET A 159 16.31 9.91 9.77
C MET A 159 16.95 10.30 11.12
N ASN A 160 18.28 10.27 11.22
CA ASN A 160 19.00 10.73 12.41
C ASN A 160 18.80 12.23 12.66
N LEU A 161 18.79 13.04 11.61
CA LEU A 161 18.47 14.46 11.74
C LEU A 161 17.07 14.67 12.33
N ALA A 162 16.08 13.89 11.89
CA ALA A 162 14.73 13.98 12.45
C ALA A 162 14.69 13.58 13.95
N VAL A 163 15.49 12.59 14.38
CA VAL A 163 15.65 12.24 15.80
C VAL A 163 16.28 13.40 16.57
N MET A 164 17.38 13.96 16.07
CA MET A 164 18.10 15.05 16.73
C MET A 164 17.29 16.34 16.85
N THR A 165 16.37 16.57 15.94
CA THR A 165 15.53 17.77 15.91
C THR A 165 14.13 17.54 16.49
N GLU A 166 13.88 16.34 17.03
CA GLU A 166 12.58 15.94 17.61
C GLU A 166 11.40 16.21 16.68
N LEU A 167 11.56 15.86 15.39
CA LEU A 167 10.53 16.09 14.38
C LEU A 167 9.71 14.81 14.10
N PRO A 168 8.38 14.92 14.07
CA PRO A 168 7.51 13.80 13.73
C PRO A 168 7.65 13.46 12.24
N LEU A 169 8.03 12.22 11.95
CA LEU A 169 8.20 11.74 10.58
C LEU A 169 7.79 10.28 10.50
N VAL A 170 6.99 9.88 9.52
CA VAL A 170 6.79 8.46 9.23
C VAL A 170 7.64 8.05 8.03
N VAL A 171 8.48 7.04 8.25
CA VAL A 171 9.30 6.42 7.19
C VAL A 171 8.65 5.09 6.81
N LEU A 172 7.93 5.09 5.71
CA LEU A 172 7.33 3.87 5.17
C LEU A 172 8.36 3.11 4.34
N ASN A 173 8.68 1.90 4.79
CA ASN A 173 9.49 0.94 4.04
C ASN A 173 8.62 -0.19 3.52
N VAL A 174 8.33 -0.18 2.22
CA VAL A 174 7.69 -1.31 1.54
C VAL A 174 8.80 -2.26 1.08
N GLN A 175 9.09 -3.26 1.91
CA GLN A 175 10.23 -4.17 1.73
C GLN A 175 10.16 -4.97 0.43
N ARG A 176 11.31 -5.27 -0.14
CA ARG A 176 11.49 -6.09 -1.34
C ARG A 176 12.75 -6.92 -1.25
N GLY A 177 12.90 -7.90 -2.14
CA GLY A 177 14.09 -8.75 -2.19
C GLY A 177 15.38 -7.96 -2.33
N GLY A 178 16.33 -8.23 -1.45
CA GLY A 178 17.68 -7.63 -1.37
C GLY A 178 18.76 -8.63 -1.81
N PRO A 179 20.05 -8.35 -1.52
CA PRO A 179 20.62 -7.08 -1.07
C PRO A 179 20.77 -6.03 -2.19
N SER A 180 21.24 -4.81 -1.83
CA SER A 180 21.42 -3.66 -2.74
C SER A 180 20.10 -3.28 -3.43
N THR A 181 20.12 -2.89 -4.70
CA THR A 181 18.91 -2.62 -5.50
C THR A 181 17.97 -3.83 -5.53
N GLY A 182 18.53 -5.02 -5.46
CA GLY A 182 17.83 -6.27 -5.26
C GLY A 182 16.87 -6.65 -6.39
N LEU A 183 15.76 -7.24 -5.98
CA LEU A 183 14.71 -7.76 -6.84
C LEU A 183 13.41 -6.98 -6.62
N PRO A 184 13.16 -5.88 -7.36
CA PRO A 184 12.07 -4.93 -7.08
C PRO A 184 10.66 -5.54 -7.01
N THR A 185 10.44 -6.65 -7.71
CA THR A 185 9.13 -7.32 -7.78
C THR A 185 9.03 -8.59 -6.92
N LYS A 186 10.06 -8.87 -6.11
CA LYS A 186 10.09 -10.05 -5.23
C LYS A 186 9.86 -9.64 -3.79
N SER A 187 9.00 -10.40 -3.11
CA SER A 187 8.67 -10.20 -1.70
C SER A 187 9.78 -10.71 -0.80
N GLU A 188 10.15 -9.90 0.17
CA GLU A 188 11.08 -10.24 1.25
C GLU A 188 10.79 -9.35 2.45
N GLN A 189 11.13 -9.82 3.66
CA GLN A 189 10.96 -9.11 4.94
C GLN A 189 12.27 -9.17 5.73
N ALA A 190 13.34 -8.59 5.19
CA ALA A 190 14.70 -8.70 5.75
C ALA A 190 15.22 -7.40 6.39
N ASP A 191 14.44 -6.32 6.42
CA ASP A 191 14.92 -5.00 6.79
C ASP A 191 14.72 -4.63 8.27
N LEU A 192 14.19 -5.54 9.12
CA LEU A 192 13.89 -5.24 10.53
C LEU A 192 15.12 -4.79 11.31
N LEU A 193 16.25 -5.51 11.20
CA LEU A 193 17.45 -5.15 11.93
C LEU A 193 18.07 -3.85 11.41
N GLN A 194 17.96 -3.57 10.11
CA GLN A 194 18.33 -2.27 9.55
C GLN A 194 17.46 -1.15 10.12
N ALA A 195 16.14 -1.34 10.19
CA ALA A 195 15.22 -0.37 10.76
C ALA A 195 15.49 -0.10 12.25
N LEU A 196 15.90 -1.11 13.01
CA LEU A 196 16.20 -0.97 14.42
C LEU A 196 17.61 -0.38 14.68
N TYR A 197 18.64 -0.82 13.94
CA TYR A 197 20.03 -0.59 14.26
C TYR A 197 20.88 0.02 13.14
N GLY A 198 20.35 0.20 11.94
CA GLY A 198 21.10 0.56 10.73
C GLY A 198 21.46 2.04 10.59
N ARG A 199 21.74 2.73 11.72
CA ARG A 199 22.11 4.15 11.72
C ARG A 199 23.32 4.41 12.59
N ASN A 200 24.00 5.56 12.40
CA ASN A 200 25.09 5.96 13.25
C ASN A 200 24.58 6.61 14.55
N GLY A 201 25.37 6.50 15.61
CA GLY A 201 25.07 7.07 16.92
C GLY A 201 23.90 6.35 17.62
N GLU A 202 23.47 6.92 18.74
CA GLU A 202 22.25 6.48 19.44
C GLU A 202 21.05 7.13 18.81
N SER A 203 20.27 6.35 18.06
CA SER A 203 19.11 6.82 17.30
C SER A 203 17.95 5.83 17.42
N PRO A 204 17.39 5.69 18.63
CA PRO A 204 16.25 4.79 18.83
C PRO A 204 15.00 5.37 18.13
N MET A 205 14.29 4.51 17.43
CA MET A 205 13.02 4.85 16.77
C MET A 205 12.04 3.70 16.93
N PRO A 206 10.75 3.98 17.14
CA PRO A 206 9.72 2.97 17.04
C PRO A 206 9.68 2.33 15.65
N VAL A 207 9.52 1.02 15.60
CA VAL A 207 9.36 0.25 14.36
C VAL A 207 8.05 -0.52 14.46
N LEU A 208 7.13 -0.25 13.57
CA LEU A 208 5.86 -0.95 13.42
C LEU A 208 5.88 -1.80 12.15
N ALA A 209 5.12 -2.87 12.13
CA ALA A 209 4.97 -3.72 10.96
C ALA A 209 3.51 -4.09 10.74
N ALA A 210 3.04 -3.97 9.50
CA ALA A 210 1.70 -4.41 9.12
C ALA A 210 1.69 -5.92 8.82
N SER A 211 0.64 -6.61 9.23
CA SER A 211 0.46 -8.06 9.10
C SER A 211 -0.40 -8.48 7.90
N SER A 212 -1.14 -7.56 7.31
CA SER A 212 -2.06 -7.82 6.21
C SER A 212 -2.36 -6.55 5.39
N PRO A 213 -2.93 -6.67 4.17
CA PRO A 213 -3.35 -5.50 3.40
C PRO A 213 -4.29 -4.56 4.17
N VAL A 214 -5.22 -5.11 4.93
CA VAL A 214 -6.17 -4.32 5.75
C VAL A 214 -5.47 -3.67 6.95
N ASP A 215 -4.56 -4.39 7.58
CA ASP A 215 -3.79 -3.90 8.73
C ASP A 215 -2.86 -2.72 8.37
N CYS A 216 -2.48 -2.60 7.09
CA CYS A 216 -1.72 -1.44 6.61
C CYS A 216 -2.42 -0.10 6.90
N PHE A 217 -3.76 -0.06 6.90
CA PHE A 217 -4.51 1.15 7.29
C PHE A 217 -4.28 1.51 8.75
N TYR A 218 -4.44 0.53 9.63
CA TYR A 218 -4.32 0.75 11.08
C TYR A 218 -2.89 1.05 11.50
N MET A 219 -1.92 0.34 10.92
CA MET A 219 -0.50 0.58 11.22
C MET A 219 0.00 1.91 10.67
N ALA A 220 -0.50 2.38 9.54
CA ALA A 220 -0.18 3.72 9.03
C ALA A 220 -0.75 4.82 9.93
N TYR A 221 -2.00 4.66 10.38
CA TYR A 221 -2.63 5.56 11.35
C TYR A 221 -1.83 5.58 12.67
N GLU A 222 -1.49 4.41 13.19
CA GLU A 222 -0.75 4.28 14.46
C GLU A 222 0.67 4.84 14.36
N ALA A 223 1.38 4.60 13.26
CA ALA A 223 2.69 5.18 13.04
C ALA A 223 2.65 6.72 13.03
N ALA A 224 1.64 7.30 12.38
CA ALA A 224 1.44 8.74 12.38
C ALA A 224 1.09 9.27 13.77
N ARG A 225 0.20 8.58 14.51
CA ARG A 225 -0.16 8.92 15.89
C ARG A 225 1.08 8.93 16.79
N MET A 226 1.86 7.85 16.77
CA MET A 226 3.08 7.74 17.58
C MET A 226 4.10 8.83 17.23
N ALA A 227 4.30 9.11 15.93
CA ALA A 227 5.22 10.15 15.51
C ALA A 227 4.82 11.52 16.07
N LEU A 228 3.54 11.88 15.99
CA LEU A 228 3.01 13.16 16.47
C LEU A 228 3.01 13.26 18.00
N GLU A 229 2.59 12.19 18.73
CA GLU A 229 2.52 12.21 20.19
C GLU A 229 3.89 12.23 20.86
N HIS A 230 4.88 11.59 20.23
CA HIS A 230 6.23 11.47 20.82
C HIS A 230 7.28 12.35 20.16
N MET A 231 6.91 13.14 19.15
CA MET A 231 7.82 14.04 18.42
C MET A 231 9.08 13.32 17.96
N THR A 232 8.89 12.18 17.28
CA THR A 232 9.99 11.32 16.85
C THR A 232 9.68 10.67 15.50
N PRO A 233 10.69 10.35 14.70
CA PRO A 233 10.44 9.53 13.52
C PRO A 233 10.02 8.10 13.90
N VAL A 234 9.11 7.53 13.11
CA VAL A 234 8.61 6.15 13.24
C VAL A 234 8.81 5.42 11.93
N VAL A 235 9.37 4.22 11.97
CA VAL A 235 9.48 3.36 10.79
C VAL A 235 8.25 2.44 10.71
N LEU A 236 7.58 2.45 9.57
CA LEU A 236 6.51 1.51 9.24
C LEU A 236 7.01 0.52 8.19
N LEU A 237 7.09 -0.75 8.57
CA LEU A 237 7.44 -1.85 7.68
C LEU A 237 6.17 -2.45 7.06
N THR A 238 6.15 -2.51 5.74
CA THR A 238 5.28 -3.38 4.96
C THR A 238 6.15 -4.18 4.00
N ASP A 239 5.58 -4.93 3.08
CA ASP A 239 6.34 -5.65 2.06
C ASP A 239 5.55 -5.76 0.75
N ALA A 240 6.23 -6.19 -0.32
CA ALA A 240 5.63 -6.28 -1.64
C ALA A 240 4.42 -7.22 -1.71
N PHE A 241 4.33 -8.24 -0.85
CA PHE A 241 3.21 -9.17 -0.84
C PHE A 241 1.95 -8.50 -0.28
N ILE A 242 2.01 -7.93 0.93
CA ILE A 242 0.84 -7.28 1.53
C ILE A 242 0.53 -5.93 0.86
N ALA A 243 1.52 -5.22 0.35
CA ALA A 243 1.32 -3.96 -0.37
C ALA A 243 0.48 -4.12 -1.64
N ASN A 244 0.71 -5.20 -2.39
CA ASN A 244 -0.01 -5.51 -3.64
C ASN A 244 -1.16 -6.51 -3.45
N GLY A 245 -1.13 -7.30 -2.37
CA GLY A 245 -2.22 -8.19 -1.99
C GLY A 245 -3.47 -7.40 -1.61
N SER A 246 -4.63 -8.00 -1.79
CA SER A 246 -5.89 -7.36 -1.43
C SER A 246 -6.62 -8.07 -0.29
N GLY A 247 -7.48 -7.34 0.40
CA GLY A 247 -8.30 -7.85 1.49
C GLY A 247 -9.63 -7.10 1.61
N ALA A 248 -10.58 -7.74 2.24
CA ALA A 248 -11.90 -7.16 2.51
C ALA A 248 -11.80 -6.16 3.67
N PHE A 249 -11.67 -4.89 3.35
CA PHE A 249 -11.59 -3.80 4.32
C PHE A 249 -12.98 -3.36 4.73
N ARG A 250 -13.31 -3.55 6.01
CA ARG A 250 -14.51 -2.96 6.59
C ARG A 250 -14.25 -1.46 6.80
N ILE A 251 -15.04 -0.64 6.12
CA ILE A 251 -14.92 0.82 6.23
C ILE A 251 -15.25 1.20 7.68
N PRO A 252 -14.32 1.83 8.43
CA PRO A 252 -14.57 2.26 9.80
C PRO A 252 -15.67 3.33 9.82
N ASN A 253 -16.39 3.39 10.91
CA ASN A 253 -17.32 4.48 11.14
C ASN A 253 -16.53 5.73 11.58
N ILE A 254 -16.84 6.90 11.02
CA ILE A 254 -16.12 8.14 11.29
C ILE A 254 -16.25 8.56 12.77
N SER A 255 -17.28 8.07 13.47
CA SER A 255 -17.49 8.33 14.89
C SER A 255 -16.65 7.44 15.83
N ASP A 256 -16.02 6.41 15.31
CA ASP A 256 -15.18 5.48 16.05
C ASP A 256 -13.71 5.94 15.99
#